data_cea3d91dc7156f16e48623fed265eea2
#
_entry.id   cea3d91dc7156f16e48623fed265eea2
#
_cell.length_a   1.000
_cell.length_b   1.000
_cell.length_c   1.000
_cell.angle_alpha   90.00
_cell.angle_beta   90.00
_cell.angle_gamma   90.00
#
_symmetry.space_group_name_H-M   'P 1'
#
loop_
_entity.id
_entity.type
_entity.pdbx_description
1 polymer ?
#
loop_
_entity_poly.entity_id
_entity_poly.type
_entity_poly.pdbx_seq_one_letter_code
_entity_poly.pdbx_strand_id
1 'polypeptide(L)'
;KQIVSLPNIASRVVSISSADSELLITLGVSPVGVVNSRELPAEVQAKIAQYPNMNSAVSPSIERIIMSDPNLVIGIAMPFQTALRKAFNANHIPSFYHLSSNYDDIMDHIRHVGTMTGHDREAVALVQKYNDILTEIIQRHKDESAPRVLIVFGTPTSYQLASSKTYVGDIFQRLGAKNVADVYLPQDVSENALDGYIPLNLETMAVLD
;
A
#
# COMPACT_ATOMS: atom_id res chain seq x y z
N LYS A 1 4.10 0.33 -16.22
CA LYS A 1 4.94 1.03 -15.20
C LYS A 1 4.78 2.53 -15.39
N GLN A 2 4.56 3.27 -14.31
CA GLN A 2 4.54 4.74 -14.35
C GLN A 2 5.98 5.26 -14.26
N ILE A 3 6.34 6.21 -15.12
CA ILE A 3 7.60 6.96 -15.03
C ILE A 3 7.24 8.34 -14.49
N VAL A 4 7.86 8.73 -13.38
CA VAL A 4 7.78 10.07 -12.81
C VAL A 4 9.16 10.70 -12.93
N SER A 5 9.24 11.84 -13.61
CA SER A 5 10.48 12.60 -13.71
C SER A 5 10.49 13.67 -12.61
N LEU A 6 11.47 13.61 -11.76
CA LEU A 6 11.75 14.63 -10.74
C LEU A 6 13.02 15.36 -11.12
N PRO A 7 13.03 16.69 -11.21
CA PRO A 7 14.25 17.46 -11.53
C PRO A 7 15.28 17.38 -10.41
N ASN A 8 14.84 17.16 -9.17
CA ASN A 8 15.64 17.04 -7.96
C ASN A 8 14.98 16.09 -6.97
N ILE A 9 15.67 15.73 -5.90
CA ILE A 9 15.11 15.03 -4.74
C ILE A 9 13.90 15.81 -4.21
N ALA A 10 12.82 15.10 -3.93
CA ALA A 10 11.60 15.70 -3.41
C ALA A 10 11.76 16.06 -1.93
N SER A 11 11.76 17.35 -1.63
CA SER A 11 11.89 17.91 -0.27
C SER A 11 10.55 18.41 0.31
N ARG A 12 9.53 18.56 -0.54
CA ARG A 12 8.19 19.03 -0.16
C ARG A 12 7.15 18.01 -0.63
N VAL A 13 7.00 16.96 0.16
CA VAL A 13 6.18 15.81 -0.20
C VAL A 13 4.80 15.91 0.45
N VAL A 14 3.76 15.69 -0.31
CA VAL A 14 2.39 15.44 0.18
C VAL A 14 2.06 13.97 -0.03
N SER A 15 1.54 13.32 1.01
CA SER A 15 0.91 12.01 0.89
C SER A 15 -0.60 12.12 0.92
N ILE A 16 -1.26 11.48 -0.04
CA ILE A 16 -2.72 11.32 -0.07
C ILE A 16 -3.17 9.88 0.26
N SER A 17 -2.27 9.09 0.82
CA SER A 17 -2.48 7.74 1.35
C SER A 17 -2.01 7.68 2.81
N SER A 18 -2.78 7.08 3.70
CA SER A 18 -2.39 6.96 5.12
C SER A 18 -1.17 6.06 5.31
N ALA A 19 -1.05 5.00 4.51
CA ALA A 19 0.11 4.12 4.52
C ALA A 19 1.37 4.85 4.05
N ASP A 20 1.27 5.68 3.01
CA ASP A 20 2.40 6.50 2.56
C ASP A 20 2.75 7.61 3.54
N SER A 21 1.75 8.15 4.26
CA SER A 21 2.00 9.12 5.34
C SER A 21 2.84 8.49 6.45
N GLU A 22 2.52 7.26 6.86
CA GLU A 22 3.30 6.47 7.82
C GLU A 22 4.70 6.15 7.27
N LEU A 23 4.79 5.71 6.00
CA LEU A 23 6.06 5.38 5.37
C LEU A 23 7.01 6.59 5.34
N LEU A 24 6.54 7.76 4.89
CA LEU A 24 7.34 8.98 4.86
C LEU A 24 7.92 9.30 6.24
N ILE A 25 7.09 9.27 7.28
CA ILE A 25 7.51 9.57 8.65
C ILE A 25 8.51 8.50 9.15
N THR A 26 8.29 7.23 8.81
CA THR A 26 9.17 6.12 9.18
C THR A 26 10.54 6.25 8.53
N LEU A 27 10.60 6.77 7.30
CA LEU A 27 11.87 7.06 6.61
C LEU A 27 12.55 8.36 7.08
N GLY A 28 11.93 9.13 7.99
CA GLY A 28 12.49 10.39 8.48
C GLY A 28 12.15 11.60 7.60
N VAL A 29 11.29 11.42 6.60
CA VAL A 29 10.80 12.53 5.77
C VAL A 29 9.82 13.37 6.60
N SER A 30 9.93 14.69 6.51
CA SER A 30 8.95 15.64 7.08
C SER A 30 7.99 16.10 5.99
N PRO A 31 6.82 15.46 5.81
CA PRO A 31 5.89 15.83 4.75
C PRO A 31 5.26 17.22 4.99
N VAL A 32 4.98 17.93 3.89
CA VAL A 32 4.26 19.21 3.97
C VAL A 32 2.73 19.03 3.98
N GLY A 33 2.26 17.79 3.83
CA GLY A 33 0.86 17.43 3.94
C GLY A 33 0.66 15.92 3.97
N VAL A 34 -0.31 15.50 4.76
CA VAL A 34 -0.62 14.09 4.99
C VAL A 34 -2.12 13.83 5.03
N VAL A 35 -2.51 12.58 4.85
CA VAL A 35 -3.83 12.09 5.26
C VAL A 35 -3.67 11.09 6.40
N ASN A 36 -4.64 11.09 7.32
CA ASN A 36 -4.67 10.17 8.45
C ASN A 36 -5.84 9.18 8.28
N SER A 37 -5.75 8.04 8.94
CA SER A 37 -6.83 7.06 9.03
C SER A 37 -7.03 6.65 10.48
N ARG A 38 -8.31 6.46 10.87
CA ARG A 38 -8.67 5.95 12.21
C ARG A 38 -8.33 4.46 12.39
N GLU A 39 -8.03 3.78 11.29
CA GLU A 39 -7.66 2.36 11.29
C GLU A 39 -6.18 2.14 11.64
N LEU A 40 -5.36 3.19 11.57
CA LEU A 40 -3.95 3.12 11.97
C LEU A 40 -3.82 3.01 13.50
N PRO A 41 -2.76 2.38 14.02
CA PRO A 41 -2.44 2.39 15.44
C PRO A 41 -2.39 3.81 16.01
N ALA A 42 -2.84 4.00 17.25
CA ALA A 42 -2.96 5.32 17.86
C ALA A 42 -1.64 6.10 17.88
N GLU A 43 -0.52 5.41 18.09
CA GLU A 43 0.82 6.01 18.07
C GLU A 43 1.21 6.53 16.68
N VAL A 44 0.79 5.83 15.61
CA VAL A 44 1.01 6.25 14.22
C VAL A 44 0.13 7.44 13.89
N GLN A 45 -1.15 7.40 14.30
CA GLN A 45 -2.07 8.53 14.14
C GLN A 45 -1.52 9.79 14.81
N ALA A 46 -0.98 9.67 16.04
CA ALA A 46 -0.39 10.79 16.78
C ALA A 46 0.83 11.40 16.06
N LYS A 47 1.67 10.57 15.43
CA LYS A 47 2.80 11.05 14.62
C LYS A 47 2.33 11.77 13.36
N ILE A 48 1.35 11.21 12.63
CA ILE A 48 0.78 11.79 11.42
C ILE A 48 0.08 13.12 11.73
N ALA A 49 -0.62 13.21 12.87
CA ALA A 49 -1.37 14.40 13.28
C ALA A 49 -0.50 15.65 13.53
N GLN A 50 0.83 15.51 13.58
CA GLN A 50 1.76 16.64 13.72
C GLN A 50 1.95 17.42 12.40
N TYR A 51 1.47 16.88 11.27
CA TYR A 51 1.63 17.47 9.95
C TYR A 51 0.30 18.01 9.41
N PRO A 52 0.33 18.98 8.47
CA PRO A 52 -0.88 19.54 7.87
C PRO A 52 -1.76 18.46 7.24
N ASN A 53 -3.04 18.45 7.62
CA ASN A 53 -4.00 17.46 7.15
C ASN A 53 -4.60 17.85 5.79
N MET A 54 -4.50 16.97 4.80
CA MET A 54 -5.03 17.12 3.44
C MET A 54 -6.45 16.53 3.28
N ASN A 55 -7.19 16.35 4.35
CA ASN A 55 -8.50 15.73 4.45
C ASN A 55 -8.41 14.18 4.48
N SER A 56 -9.16 13.45 3.65
CA SER A 56 -9.17 11.99 3.65
C SER A 56 -8.52 11.41 2.38
N ALA A 57 -8.10 10.15 2.42
CA ALA A 57 -7.54 9.47 1.26
C ALA A 57 -8.53 9.32 0.10
N VAL A 58 -9.84 9.24 0.40
CA VAL A 58 -10.92 9.12 -0.61
C VAL A 58 -11.26 10.47 -1.24
N SER A 59 -11.12 11.56 -0.49
CA SER A 59 -11.42 12.92 -0.94
C SER A 59 -10.39 13.91 -0.39
N PRO A 60 -9.14 13.87 -0.89
CA PRO A 60 -8.12 14.83 -0.46
C PRO A 60 -8.44 16.23 -0.99
N SER A 61 -8.08 17.24 -0.20
CA SER A 61 -8.31 18.65 -0.57
C SER A 61 -7.25 19.12 -1.56
N ILE A 62 -7.63 19.23 -2.83
CA ILE A 62 -6.74 19.69 -3.90
C ILE A 62 -6.23 21.12 -3.59
N GLU A 63 -7.09 21.99 -3.08
CA GLU A 63 -6.70 23.37 -2.72
C GLU A 63 -5.59 23.39 -1.67
N ARG A 64 -5.75 22.63 -0.56
CA ARG A 64 -4.73 22.55 0.49
C ARG A 64 -3.43 21.97 -0.05
N ILE A 65 -3.51 20.96 -0.91
CA ILE A 65 -2.35 20.35 -1.54
C ILE A 65 -1.61 21.39 -2.38
N ILE A 66 -2.29 22.12 -3.27
CA ILE A 66 -1.68 23.15 -4.11
C ILE A 66 -1.08 24.27 -3.24
N MET A 67 -1.82 24.73 -2.22
CA MET A 67 -1.34 25.78 -1.29
C MET A 67 -0.10 25.36 -0.49
N SER A 68 0.10 24.06 -0.27
CA SER A 68 1.30 23.56 0.41
C SER A 68 2.54 23.54 -0.48
N ASP A 69 2.41 23.91 -1.77
CA ASP A 69 3.48 24.02 -2.76
C ASP A 69 4.40 22.77 -2.77
N PRO A 70 3.84 21.57 -3.03
CA PRO A 70 4.63 20.34 -3.01
C PRO A 70 5.41 20.17 -4.32
N ASN A 71 6.58 19.55 -4.24
CA ASN A 71 7.31 19.09 -5.42
C ASN A 71 7.14 17.58 -5.69
N LEU A 72 6.32 16.90 -4.88
CA LEU A 72 5.86 15.53 -5.12
C LEU A 72 4.57 15.24 -4.34
N VAL A 73 3.59 14.62 -5.02
CA VAL A 73 2.43 14.00 -4.37
C VAL A 73 2.53 12.49 -4.52
N ILE A 74 2.36 11.75 -3.41
CA ILE A 74 2.35 10.27 -3.40
C ILE A 74 0.96 9.78 -3.03
N GLY A 75 0.46 8.76 -3.75
CA GLY A 75 -0.83 8.14 -3.48
C GLY A 75 -0.94 6.74 -4.07
N ILE A 76 -2.13 6.15 -3.96
CA ILE A 76 -2.44 4.82 -4.47
C ILE A 76 -3.05 4.89 -5.88
N ALA A 77 -2.77 3.88 -6.72
CA ALA A 77 -3.25 3.81 -8.09
C ALA A 77 -4.72 3.37 -8.18
N MET A 78 -5.58 3.99 -7.37
CA MET A 78 -7.02 3.78 -7.40
C MET A 78 -7.71 4.90 -8.20
N PRO A 79 -8.82 4.62 -8.90
CA PRO A 79 -9.49 5.58 -9.78
C PRO A 79 -9.77 6.95 -9.14
N PHE A 80 -10.22 6.96 -7.88
CA PHE A 80 -10.55 8.18 -7.15
C PHE A 80 -9.32 9.06 -6.83
N GLN A 81 -8.11 8.50 -6.77
CA GLN A 81 -6.87 9.27 -6.60
C GLN A 81 -6.19 9.58 -7.94
N THR A 82 -6.14 8.63 -8.86
CA THR A 82 -5.51 8.87 -10.17
C THR A 82 -6.25 9.93 -10.99
N ALA A 83 -7.55 10.13 -10.76
CA ALA A 83 -8.33 11.22 -11.36
C ALA A 83 -7.78 12.61 -11.00
N LEU A 84 -7.10 12.76 -9.84
CA LEU A 84 -6.51 14.01 -9.37
C LEU A 84 -5.27 14.42 -10.18
N ARG A 85 -4.67 13.48 -10.91
CA ARG A 85 -3.46 13.73 -11.72
C ARG A 85 -3.62 14.90 -12.68
N LYS A 86 -4.82 15.07 -13.26
CA LYS A 86 -5.11 16.19 -14.16
C LYS A 86 -4.93 17.55 -13.47
N ALA A 87 -5.43 17.65 -12.22
CA ALA A 87 -5.30 18.87 -11.43
C ALA A 87 -3.86 19.13 -11.01
N PHE A 88 -3.13 18.09 -10.61
CA PHE A 88 -1.71 18.22 -10.25
C PHE A 88 -0.86 18.61 -11.46
N ASN A 89 -1.05 17.99 -12.63
CA ASN A 89 -0.34 18.35 -13.85
C ASN A 89 -0.61 19.81 -14.28
N ALA A 90 -1.85 20.30 -14.14
CA ALA A 90 -2.19 21.70 -14.45
C ALA A 90 -1.47 22.71 -13.53
N ASN A 91 -1.01 22.28 -12.36
CA ASN A 91 -0.25 23.07 -11.41
C ASN A 91 1.24 22.69 -11.37
N HIS A 92 1.74 21.94 -12.37
CA HIS A 92 3.13 21.49 -12.48
C HIS A 92 3.61 20.66 -11.26
N ILE A 93 2.70 19.96 -10.57
CA ILE A 93 3.01 19.13 -9.41
C ILE A 93 3.20 17.68 -9.87
N PRO A 94 4.40 17.09 -9.77
CA PRO A 94 4.63 15.68 -10.02
C PRO A 94 3.82 14.81 -9.08
N SER A 95 3.22 13.74 -9.61
CA SER A 95 2.47 12.78 -8.78
C SER A 95 2.85 11.35 -9.07
N PHE A 96 3.14 10.60 -8.03
CA PHE A 96 3.46 9.18 -8.08
C PHE A 96 2.32 8.37 -7.44
N TYR A 97 1.79 7.41 -8.20
CA TYR A 97 0.75 6.51 -7.70
C TYR A 97 1.25 5.07 -7.82
N HIS A 98 1.12 4.33 -6.75
CA HIS A 98 1.51 2.93 -6.71
C HIS A 98 0.31 2.03 -6.34
N LEU A 99 0.42 0.77 -6.69
CA LEU A 99 -0.47 -0.29 -6.22
C LEU A 99 0.42 -1.50 -5.97
N SER A 100 0.42 -1.98 -4.73
CA SER A 100 1.18 -3.16 -4.35
C SER A 100 0.27 -4.39 -4.37
N SER A 101 0.63 -5.38 -5.19
CA SER A 101 -0.10 -6.62 -5.37
C SER A 101 0.48 -7.75 -4.53
N ASN A 102 1.74 -7.63 -4.13
CA ASN A 102 2.50 -8.64 -3.40
C ASN A 102 3.55 -7.98 -2.49
N TYR A 103 4.26 -8.80 -1.73
CA TYR A 103 5.29 -8.35 -0.80
C TYR A 103 6.45 -7.61 -1.51
N ASP A 104 6.89 -8.11 -2.66
CA ASP A 104 8.01 -7.48 -3.38
C ASP A 104 7.65 -6.08 -3.89
N ASP A 105 6.41 -5.89 -4.36
CA ASP A 105 5.90 -4.57 -4.75
C ASP A 105 5.95 -3.57 -3.58
N ILE A 106 5.64 -4.04 -2.35
CA ILE A 106 5.73 -3.20 -1.14
C ILE A 106 7.20 -2.83 -0.87
N MET A 107 8.11 -3.80 -0.96
CA MET A 107 9.54 -3.55 -0.76
C MET A 107 10.10 -2.59 -1.81
N ASP A 108 9.68 -2.73 -3.06
CA ASP A 108 10.08 -1.82 -4.14
C ASP A 108 9.48 -0.43 -3.96
N HIS A 109 8.22 -0.33 -3.49
CA HIS A 109 7.62 0.95 -3.17
C HIS A 109 8.40 1.70 -2.08
N ILE A 110 8.81 1.02 -1.01
CA ILE A 110 9.66 1.60 0.05
C ILE A 110 10.96 2.16 -0.54
N ARG A 111 11.64 1.39 -1.41
CA ARG A 111 12.87 1.84 -2.09
C ARG A 111 12.61 3.05 -2.98
N HIS A 112 11.53 3.03 -3.77
CA HIS A 112 11.18 4.15 -4.65
C HIS A 112 10.93 5.43 -3.86
N VAL A 113 10.17 5.35 -2.74
CA VAL A 113 9.95 6.51 -1.88
C VAL A 113 11.27 7.01 -1.30
N GLY A 114 12.13 6.11 -0.82
CA GLY A 114 13.47 6.46 -0.34
C GLY A 114 14.27 7.24 -1.38
N THR A 115 14.35 6.71 -2.61
CA THR A 115 15.09 7.36 -3.71
C THR A 115 14.50 8.71 -4.10
N MET A 116 13.17 8.80 -4.21
CA MET A 116 12.50 10.06 -4.55
C MET A 116 12.71 11.15 -3.50
N THR A 117 12.89 10.77 -2.22
CA THR A 117 13.01 11.70 -1.09
C THR A 117 14.44 11.84 -0.55
N GLY A 118 15.42 11.13 -1.13
CA GLY A 118 16.82 11.15 -0.69
C GLY A 118 17.07 10.38 0.62
N HIS A 119 16.20 9.43 0.97
CA HIS A 119 16.28 8.59 2.16
C HIS A 119 16.57 7.12 1.81
N ASP A 120 17.47 6.90 0.84
CA ASP A 120 17.80 5.55 0.35
C ASP A 120 18.33 4.64 1.46
N ARG A 121 19.13 5.18 2.39
CA ARG A 121 19.72 4.39 3.50
C ARG A 121 18.66 3.89 4.45
N GLU A 122 17.72 4.73 4.82
CA GLU A 122 16.58 4.43 5.69
C GLU A 122 15.63 3.43 5.01
N ALA A 123 15.38 3.61 3.72
CA ALA A 123 14.56 2.68 2.92
C ALA A 123 15.19 1.29 2.83
N VAL A 124 16.51 1.20 2.55
CA VAL A 124 17.24 -0.07 2.52
C VAL A 124 17.20 -0.75 3.88
N ALA A 125 17.43 -0.01 4.97
CA ALA A 125 17.39 -0.55 6.32
C ALA A 125 15.97 -1.07 6.69
N LEU A 126 14.91 -0.34 6.29
CA LEU A 126 13.53 -0.75 6.54
C LEU A 126 13.18 -2.02 5.77
N VAL A 127 13.55 -2.11 4.50
CA VAL A 127 13.36 -3.31 3.67
C VAL A 127 14.11 -4.51 4.26
N GLN A 128 15.37 -4.31 4.68
CA GLN A 128 16.14 -5.38 5.31
C GLN A 128 15.46 -5.88 6.59
N LYS A 129 14.99 -4.97 7.45
CA LYS A 129 14.26 -5.30 8.66
C LYS A 129 13.03 -6.17 8.37
N TYR A 130 12.23 -5.84 7.36
CA TYR A 130 11.05 -6.64 7.00
C TYR A 130 11.44 -8.02 6.44
N ASN A 131 12.48 -8.09 5.60
CA ASN A 131 13.00 -9.36 5.10
C ASN A 131 13.53 -10.27 6.22
N ASP A 132 14.22 -9.69 7.21
CA ASP A 132 14.74 -10.44 8.36
C ASP A 132 13.59 -11.01 9.19
N ILE A 133 12.55 -10.19 9.48
CA ILE A 133 11.34 -10.63 10.20
C ILE A 133 10.65 -11.79 9.45
N LEU A 134 10.44 -11.62 8.14
CA LEU A 134 9.80 -12.66 7.32
C LEU A 134 10.61 -13.96 7.34
N THR A 135 11.94 -13.85 7.18
CA THR A 135 12.86 -14.98 7.22
C THR A 135 12.85 -15.67 8.58
N GLU A 136 12.88 -14.90 9.66
CA GLU A 136 12.83 -15.45 11.03
C GLU A 136 11.55 -16.25 11.27
N ILE A 137 10.38 -15.72 10.87
CA ILE A 137 9.11 -16.41 11.02
C ILE A 137 9.11 -17.72 10.22
N ILE A 138 9.55 -17.69 8.94
CA ILE A 138 9.63 -18.87 8.09
C ILE A 138 10.53 -19.93 8.73
N GLN A 139 11.71 -19.55 9.22
CA GLN A 139 12.64 -20.49 9.83
C GLN A 139 12.12 -21.10 11.15
N ARG A 140 11.41 -20.30 11.95
CA ARG A 140 10.82 -20.74 13.21
C ARG A 140 9.75 -21.83 13.00
N HIS A 141 9.01 -21.77 11.92
CA HIS A 141 7.86 -22.64 11.65
C HIS A 141 8.11 -23.64 10.49
N LYS A 142 9.34 -23.78 10.01
CA LYS A 142 9.69 -24.60 8.82
C LYS A 142 9.32 -26.08 8.93
N ASP A 143 9.29 -26.62 10.15
CA ASP A 143 9.00 -28.04 10.42
C ASP A 143 7.52 -28.26 10.81
N GLU A 144 6.70 -27.22 10.81
CA GLU A 144 5.28 -27.30 11.11
C GLU A 144 4.46 -27.61 9.85
N SER A 145 3.30 -28.22 10.06
CA SER A 145 2.37 -28.45 8.95
C SER A 145 1.80 -27.11 8.44
N ALA A 146 1.74 -26.95 7.12
CA ALA A 146 1.20 -25.75 6.49
C ALA A 146 -0.26 -25.49 6.92
N PRO A 147 -0.55 -24.38 7.62
CA PRO A 147 -1.91 -24.06 8.02
C PRO A 147 -2.79 -23.73 6.80
N ARG A 148 -4.05 -24.13 6.86
CA ARG A 148 -5.06 -23.67 5.89
C ARG A 148 -5.60 -22.33 6.38
N VAL A 149 -5.64 -21.33 5.51
CA VAL A 149 -6.14 -20.00 5.83
C VAL A 149 -7.24 -19.56 4.87
N LEU A 150 -8.21 -18.86 5.40
CA LEU A 150 -9.22 -18.13 4.64
C LEU A 150 -9.11 -16.66 5.01
N ILE A 151 -8.82 -15.82 4.02
CA ILE A 151 -8.67 -14.39 4.22
C ILE A 151 -9.91 -13.70 3.66
N VAL A 152 -10.65 -13.03 4.54
CA VAL A 152 -11.89 -12.33 4.17
C VAL A 152 -11.66 -10.83 4.28
N PHE A 153 -11.89 -10.12 3.19
CA PHE A 153 -11.93 -8.66 3.15
C PHE A 153 -13.40 -8.20 3.17
N GLY A 154 -13.76 -7.41 4.17
CA GLY A 154 -15.12 -6.92 4.37
C GLY A 154 -15.24 -5.41 4.16
N THR A 155 -16.29 -5.01 3.48
CA THR A 155 -16.83 -3.63 3.47
C THR A 155 -18.21 -3.62 4.13
N PRO A 156 -18.79 -2.47 4.46
CA PRO A 156 -20.16 -2.43 5.01
C PRO A 156 -21.23 -3.10 4.13
N THR A 157 -20.95 -3.27 2.85
CA THR A 157 -21.93 -3.75 1.84
C THR A 157 -21.52 -5.03 1.12
N SER A 158 -20.28 -5.51 1.31
CA SER A 158 -19.78 -6.68 0.57
C SER A 158 -18.65 -7.38 1.31
N TYR A 159 -18.50 -8.67 1.04
CA TYR A 159 -17.38 -9.48 1.47
C TYR A 159 -16.68 -10.08 0.26
N GLN A 160 -15.37 -10.19 0.33
CA GLN A 160 -14.54 -10.79 -0.69
C GLN A 160 -13.50 -11.71 -0.05
N LEU A 161 -13.16 -12.79 -0.73
CA LEU A 161 -12.03 -13.64 -0.38
C LEU A 161 -10.76 -13.04 -1.00
N ALA A 162 -9.72 -12.91 -0.21
CA ALA A 162 -8.41 -12.50 -0.70
C ALA A 162 -7.57 -13.75 -0.99
N SER A 163 -7.31 -14.02 -2.26
CA SER A 163 -6.45 -15.13 -2.71
C SER A 163 -4.96 -14.81 -2.54
N SER A 164 -4.08 -15.78 -2.86
CA SER A 164 -2.62 -15.57 -2.90
C SER A 164 -2.16 -14.53 -3.93
N LYS A 165 -3.05 -14.07 -4.82
CA LYS A 165 -2.77 -12.98 -5.77
C LYS A 165 -2.93 -11.57 -5.18
N THR A 166 -3.40 -11.46 -3.94
CA THR A 166 -3.44 -10.21 -3.19
C THR A 166 -2.18 -10.07 -2.33
N TYR A 167 -1.80 -8.85 -1.97
CA TYR A 167 -0.61 -8.62 -1.13
C TYR A 167 -0.67 -9.36 0.21
N VAL A 168 -1.84 -9.41 0.84
CA VAL A 168 -2.02 -10.12 2.11
C VAL A 168 -1.94 -11.64 1.89
N GLY A 169 -2.53 -12.15 0.82
CA GLY A 169 -2.46 -13.57 0.47
C GLY A 169 -1.04 -14.02 0.10
N ASP A 170 -0.28 -13.20 -0.63
CA ASP A 170 1.13 -13.45 -0.94
C ASP A 170 1.98 -13.55 0.34
N ILE A 171 1.75 -12.66 1.32
CA ILE A 171 2.45 -12.73 2.62
C ILE A 171 2.15 -14.06 3.33
N PHE A 172 0.88 -14.49 3.41
CA PHE A 172 0.52 -15.77 4.02
C PHE A 172 1.12 -16.95 3.26
N GLN A 173 1.15 -16.90 1.93
CA GLN A 173 1.78 -17.93 1.11
C GLN A 173 3.29 -18.02 1.37
N ARG A 174 3.99 -16.87 1.47
CA ARG A 174 5.42 -16.82 1.82
C ARG A 174 5.71 -17.38 3.21
N LEU A 175 4.77 -17.23 4.13
CA LEU A 175 4.83 -17.82 5.48
C LEU A 175 4.50 -19.31 5.49
N GLY A 176 4.23 -19.93 4.34
CA GLY A 176 3.97 -21.35 4.21
C GLY A 176 2.51 -21.74 4.35
N ALA A 177 1.57 -20.80 4.47
CA ALA A 177 0.16 -21.11 4.56
C ALA A 177 -0.45 -21.51 3.20
N LYS A 178 -1.50 -22.33 3.24
CA LYS A 178 -2.32 -22.68 2.08
C LYS A 178 -3.61 -21.86 2.10
N ASN A 179 -3.75 -20.93 1.15
CA ASN A 179 -4.96 -20.13 1.04
C ASN A 179 -6.06 -20.95 0.36
N VAL A 180 -7.15 -21.20 1.08
CA VAL A 180 -8.27 -22.00 0.56
C VAL A 180 -9.07 -21.29 -0.53
N ALA A 181 -8.94 -19.96 -0.65
CA ALA A 181 -9.58 -19.19 -1.71
C ALA A 181 -8.94 -19.41 -3.09
N ASP A 182 -7.73 -19.98 -3.17
CA ASP A 182 -6.99 -20.13 -4.44
C ASP A 182 -7.67 -21.09 -5.41
N VAL A 183 -8.50 -22.01 -4.91
CA VAL A 183 -9.28 -22.95 -5.75
C VAL A 183 -10.32 -22.23 -6.61
N TYR A 184 -10.69 -21.00 -6.27
CA TYR A 184 -11.67 -20.18 -7.00
C TYR A 184 -11.03 -19.19 -7.97
N LEU A 185 -9.69 -19.15 -8.04
CA LEU A 185 -9.03 -18.28 -9.02
C LEU A 185 -9.33 -18.77 -10.44
N PRO A 186 -9.78 -17.89 -11.34
CA PRO A 186 -9.87 -18.21 -12.76
C PRO A 186 -8.49 -18.66 -13.28
N GLN A 187 -8.46 -19.61 -14.22
CA GLN A 187 -7.20 -20.09 -14.82
C GLN A 187 -6.45 -18.99 -15.59
N ASP A 188 -7.18 -17.99 -16.09
CA ASP A 188 -6.65 -16.83 -16.83
C ASP A 188 -6.75 -15.54 -16.00
N VAL A 189 -6.18 -15.53 -14.81
CA VAL A 189 -6.12 -14.30 -13.98
C VAL A 189 -5.15 -13.31 -14.63
N SER A 190 -5.67 -12.13 -14.98
CA SER A 190 -4.82 -11.04 -15.45
C SER A 190 -3.87 -10.56 -14.33
N GLU A 191 -2.80 -9.86 -14.70
CA GLU A 191 -1.85 -9.27 -13.72
C GLU A 191 -2.43 -8.06 -12.95
N ASN A 192 -3.75 -7.89 -12.95
CA ASN A 192 -4.41 -6.79 -12.25
C ASN A 192 -4.50 -7.10 -10.76
N ALA A 193 -3.98 -6.22 -9.91
CA ALA A 193 -3.96 -6.37 -8.46
C ALA A 193 -5.34 -6.58 -7.81
N LEU A 194 -6.42 -6.22 -8.49
CA LEU A 194 -7.79 -6.42 -8.03
C LEU A 194 -8.35 -7.80 -8.37
N ASP A 195 -7.73 -8.53 -9.30
CA ASP A 195 -8.21 -9.85 -9.75
C ASP A 195 -7.99 -10.95 -8.70
N GLY A 196 -7.21 -10.67 -7.66
CA GLY A 196 -7.02 -11.58 -6.52
C GLY A 196 -8.17 -11.57 -5.50
N TYR A 197 -9.13 -10.65 -5.64
CA TYR A 197 -10.29 -10.59 -4.76
C TYR A 197 -11.50 -11.26 -5.40
N ILE A 198 -12.04 -12.29 -4.74
CA ILE A 198 -13.14 -13.13 -5.22
C ILE A 198 -14.39 -12.78 -4.42
N PRO A 199 -15.52 -12.43 -5.04
CA PRO A 199 -16.75 -12.15 -4.31
C PRO A 199 -17.18 -13.34 -3.44
N LEU A 200 -17.45 -13.09 -2.16
CA LEU A 200 -17.97 -14.10 -1.25
C LEU A 200 -19.50 -14.13 -1.37
N ASN A 201 -20.02 -15.23 -1.89
CA ASN A 201 -21.43 -15.51 -2.00
C ASN A 201 -21.75 -16.89 -1.41
N LEU A 202 -23.03 -17.28 -1.39
CA LEU A 202 -23.48 -18.57 -0.83
C LEU A 202 -22.88 -19.77 -1.56
N GLU A 203 -22.60 -19.67 -2.86
CA GLU A 203 -22.00 -20.74 -3.65
C GLU A 203 -20.53 -20.92 -3.27
N THR A 204 -19.78 -19.81 -3.16
CA THR A 204 -18.38 -19.88 -2.71
C THR A 204 -18.26 -20.36 -1.27
N MET A 205 -19.23 -20.03 -0.39
CA MET A 205 -19.25 -20.54 0.99
C MET A 205 -19.54 -22.04 1.08
N ALA A 206 -20.40 -22.57 0.20
CA ALA A 206 -20.81 -23.98 0.24
C ALA A 206 -19.68 -24.96 -0.15
N VAL A 207 -18.61 -24.47 -0.75
CA VAL A 207 -17.47 -25.28 -1.26
C VAL A 207 -16.19 -25.05 -0.43
N LEU A 208 -16.25 -24.16 0.58
CA LEU A 208 -15.15 -23.95 1.54
C LEU A 208 -15.20 -25.06 2.61
N ASP A 209 -14.59 -26.20 2.32
CA ASP A 209 -14.37 -27.31 3.25
C ASP A 209 -13.03 -27.19 3.97
#